data_6d528ca3e0ce1d18b903e4e6a11a22e8
#
_entry.id   6d528ca3e0ce1d18b903e4e6a11a22e8
#
_cell.length_a   1.000
_cell.length_b   1.000
_cell.length_c   1.000
_cell.angle_alpha   90.00
_cell.angle_beta   90.00
_cell.angle_gamma   90.00
#
_symmetry.space_group_name_H-M   'P 1'
#
loop_
_entity.id
_entity.type
_entity.pdbx_description
1 polymer ?
#
loop_
_entity_poly.entity_id
_entity_poly.type
_entity_poly.pdbx_seq_one_letter_code
_entity_poly.pdbx_strand_id
1 'polypeptide(L)'
;VLVPENHTRNLHYLQNVAVLRRILEGAGLAVRVGSLIPDLAGPTEVETAAGEKLLLEPLRRVGNRVVLDGFDPCAVVVNNDLSGGVPPILQGLEQTVVPPLAAGWATRRKSRHFHAYDRVVENFARLLDIDPWLVNPVFSQCGQVNFAEKGGEDCLASNVEFVLSEVREKYAQYGIEQAPFAIVKADAGTYG
;
A
#
# COMPACT_ATOMS: atom_id res chain seq x y z
N VAL A 1 11.85 11.20 -11.34
CA VAL A 1 12.58 10.35 -10.38
C VAL A 1 11.64 9.28 -9.81
N LEU A 2 12.11 8.06 -9.66
CA LEU A 2 11.45 6.97 -8.95
C LEU A 2 11.92 6.94 -7.49
N VAL A 3 10.99 6.97 -6.54
CA VAL A 3 11.29 7.03 -5.11
C VAL A 3 10.72 5.79 -4.42
N PRO A 4 11.55 4.79 -4.10
CA PRO A 4 11.15 3.57 -3.39
C PRO A 4 11.06 3.78 -1.88
N GLU A 5 10.58 2.75 -1.19
CA GLU A 5 10.71 2.63 0.27
C GLU A 5 12.16 2.45 0.73
N ASN A 6 12.43 2.76 1.98
CA ASN A 6 13.78 2.62 2.58
C ASN A 6 14.17 1.16 2.88
N HIS A 7 13.48 0.18 2.33
CA HIS A 7 13.71 -1.24 2.61
C HIS A 7 14.81 -1.84 1.73
N THR A 8 16.04 -1.40 1.91
CA THR A 8 17.21 -1.88 1.15
C THR A 8 17.53 -3.37 1.34
N ARG A 9 16.90 -4.04 2.31
CA ARG A 9 17.12 -5.46 2.60
C ARG A 9 16.19 -6.42 1.86
N ASN A 10 15.09 -5.92 1.29
CA ASN A 10 14.15 -6.75 0.55
C ASN A 10 14.55 -6.79 -0.94
N LEU A 11 15.35 -7.77 -1.32
CA LEU A 11 15.88 -7.94 -2.67
C LEU A 11 14.77 -8.11 -3.72
N HIS A 12 13.65 -8.75 -3.39
CA HIS A 12 12.50 -8.89 -4.29
C HIS A 12 11.79 -7.57 -4.52
N TYR A 13 11.67 -6.74 -3.48
CA TYR A 13 11.13 -5.40 -3.62
C TYR A 13 12.04 -4.52 -4.52
N LEU A 14 13.35 -4.57 -4.31
CA LEU A 14 14.31 -3.88 -5.17
C LEU A 14 14.26 -4.37 -6.62
N GLN A 15 13.98 -5.66 -6.83
CA GLN A 15 13.74 -6.22 -8.17
C GLN A 15 12.52 -5.57 -8.83
N ASN A 16 11.42 -5.39 -8.10
CA ASN A 16 10.24 -4.69 -8.62
C ASN A 16 10.54 -3.23 -8.99
N VAL A 17 11.34 -2.54 -8.17
CA VAL A 17 11.80 -1.16 -8.45
C VAL A 17 12.62 -1.11 -9.75
N ALA A 18 13.54 -2.06 -9.94
CA ALA A 18 14.34 -2.18 -11.17
C ALA A 18 13.47 -2.46 -12.42
N VAL A 19 12.48 -3.34 -12.28
CA VAL A 19 11.51 -3.62 -13.36
C VAL A 19 10.70 -2.37 -13.70
N LEU A 20 10.18 -1.66 -12.70
CA LEU A 20 9.43 -0.43 -12.92
C LEU A 20 10.29 0.64 -13.61
N ARG A 21 11.55 0.81 -13.21
CA ARG A 21 12.49 1.69 -13.88
C ARG A 21 12.60 1.34 -15.37
N ARG A 22 12.85 0.08 -15.71
CA ARG A 22 12.96 -0.37 -17.10
C ARG A 22 11.69 -0.15 -17.93
N ILE A 23 10.51 -0.36 -17.33
CA ILE A 23 9.22 -0.08 -18.00
C ILE A 23 9.13 1.39 -18.37
N LEU A 24 9.46 2.29 -17.45
CA LEU A 24 9.42 3.74 -17.67
C LEU A 24 10.49 4.17 -18.71
N GLU A 25 11.70 3.63 -18.63
CA GLU A 25 12.76 3.88 -19.61
C GLU A 25 12.38 3.35 -21.01
N GLY A 26 11.74 2.18 -21.09
CA GLY A 26 11.19 1.63 -22.33
C GLY A 26 10.09 2.50 -22.96
N ALA A 27 9.39 3.30 -22.14
CA ALA A 27 8.45 4.31 -22.61
C ALA A 27 9.12 5.65 -23.02
N GLY A 28 10.45 5.70 -23.07
CA GLY A 28 11.22 6.89 -23.49
C GLY A 28 11.46 7.93 -22.38
N LEU A 29 11.26 7.58 -21.13
CA LEU A 29 11.49 8.47 -20.00
C LEU A 29 12.93 8.34 -19.48
N ALA A 30 13.57 9.45 -19.12
CA ALA A 30 14.81 9.45 -18.35
C ALA A 30 14.48 9.17 -16.88
N VAL A 31 14.91 8.02 -16.34
CA VAL A 31 14.55 7.60 -14.98
C VAL A 31 15.79 7.40 -14.11
N ARG A 32 15.81 8.04 -12.96
CA ARG A 32 16.81 7.78 -11.90
C ARG A 32 16.08 7.43 -10.61
N VAL A 33 16.72 6.69 -9.70
CA VAL A 33 16.13 6.22 -8.46
C VAL A 33 16.64 7.04 -7.30
N GLY A 34 15.74 7.82 -6.69
CA GLY A 34 16.04 8.66 -5.53
C GLY A 34 15.77 7.96 -4.22
N SER A 35 16.69 8.03 -3.28
CA SER A 35 16.58 7.41 -1.96
C SER A 35 16.07 8.38 -0.91
N LEU A 36 15.16 7.89 -0.05
CA LEU A 36 14.70 8.57 1.17
C LEU A 36 15.54 8.20 2.41
N ILE A 37 16.59 7.39 2.24
CA ILE A 37 17.46 7.01 3.37
C ILE A 37 18.15 8.27 3.88
N PRO A 38 17.96 8.62 5.17
CA PRO A 38 18.68 9.73 5.78
C PRO A 38 20.20 9.51 5.69
N ASP A 39 20.93 10.58 5.50
CA ASP A 39 22.41 10.57 5.53
C ASP A 39 23.09 9.67 4.48
N LEU A 40 22.40 9.34 3.39
CA LEU A 40 23.02 8.70 2.25
C LEU A 40 24.09 9.65 1.67
N ALA A 41 25.35 9.34 1.91
CA ALA A 41 26.48 10.24 1.59
C ALA A 41 26.67 10.44 0.07
N GLY A 42 26.27 9.46 -0.74
CA GLY A 42 26.41 9.47 -2.19
C GLY A 42 25.65 8.34 -2.86
N PRO A 43 25.73 8.26 -4.20
CA PRO A 43 25.15 7.17 -4.94
C PRO A 43 25.63 5.81 -4.44
N THR A 44 24.68 4.90 -4.20
CA THR A 44 24.97 3.57 -3.63
C THR A 44 24.32 2.49 -4.50
N GLU A 45 25.13 1.53 -4.92
CA GLU A 45 24.63 0.35 -5.63
C GLU A 45 24.04 -0.66 -4.63
N VAL A 46 22.85 -1.16 -4.94
CA VAL A 46 22.23 -2.28 -4.24
C VAL A 46 21.93 -3.39 -5.23
N GLU A 47 22.03 -4.64 -4.77
CA GLU A 47 21.73 -5.80 -5.60
C GLU A 47 20.26 -6.19 -5.44
N THR A 48 19.63 -6.60 -6.54
CA THR A 48 18.26 -7.12 -6.57
C THR A 48 18.25 -8.65 -6.46
N ALA A 49 17.07 -9.25 -6.30
CA ALA A 49 16.94 -10.71 -6.22
C ALA A 49 17.43 -11.45 -7.50
N ALA A 50 17.44 -10.78 -8.65
CA ALA A 50 17.95 -11.33 -9.90
C ALA A 50 19.44 -11.00 -10.16
N GLY A 51 20.16 -10.43 -9.17
CA GLY A 51 21.55 -10.01 -9.31
C GLY A 51 21.76 -8.74 -10.13
N GLU A 52 20.68 -8.02 -10.48
CA GLU A 52 20.76 -6.73 -11.17
C GLU A 52 21.19 -5.65 -10.16
N LYS A 53 22.05 -4.75 -10.60
CA LYS A 53 22.46 -3.59 -9.80
C LYS A 53 21.51 -2.42 -10.01
N LEU A 54 21.02 -1.89 -8.89
CA LEU A 54 20.18 -0.71 -8.84
C LEU A 54 20.96 0.40 -8.13
N LEU A 55 21.15 1.54 -8.82
CA LEU A 55 21.77 2.71 -8.23
C LEU A 55 20.75 3.55 -7.48
N LEU A 56 20.91 3.68 -6.18
CA LEU A 56 20.15 4.59 -5.31
C LEU A 56 20.93 5.88 -5.13
N GLU A 57 20.27 7.01 -5.36
CA GLU A 57 20.90 8.32 -5.30
C GLU A 57 20.28 9.19 -4.19
N PRO A 58 21.08 9.99 -3.46
CA PRO A 58 20.53 10.88 -2.45
C PRO A 58 19.52 11.87 -3.04
N LEU A 59 18.29 11.83 -2.54
CA LEU A 59 17.27 12.82 -2.90
C LEU A 59 17.52 14.10 -2.10
N ARG A 60 17.60 15.23 -2.77
CA ARG A 60 17.82 16.54 -2.16
C ARG A 60 16.65 17.47 -2.43
N ARG A 61 16.36 18.34 -1.46
CA ARG A 61 15.35 19.40 -1.60
C ARG A 61 16.01 20.70 -1.99
N VAL A 62 15.52 21.31 -3.08
CA VAL A 62 15.91 22.65 -3.53
C VAL A 62 14.63 23.47 -3.71
N GLY A 63 14.34 24.36 -2.77
CA GLY A 63 13.07 25.09 -2.73
C GLY A 63 11.88 24.13 -2.64
N ASN A 64 10.98 24.21 -3.61
CA ASN A 64 9.80 23.34 -3.71
C ASN A 64 9.98 22.15 -4.68
N ARG A 65 11.22 21.78 -4.95
CA ARG A 65 11.53 20.67 -5.86
C ARG A 65 12.45 19.66 -5.19
N VAL A 66 12.36 18.41 -5.62
CA VAL A 66 13.36 17.39 -5.30
C VAL A 66 14.24 17.15 -6.52
N VAL A 67 15.52 17.01 -6.27
CA VAL A 67 16.55 16.83 -7.30
C VAL A 67 17.53 15.72 -6.91
N LEU A 68 18.20 15.15 -7.89
CA LEU A 68 19.40 14.33 -7.73
C LEU A 68 20.59 15.11 -8.30
N ASP A 69 21.81 14.68 -8.03
CA ASP A 69 22.98 15.36 -8.56
C ASP A 69 22.98 15.40 -10.09
N GLY A 70 22.99 16.61 -10.66
CA GLY A 70 22.89 16.82 -12.11
C GLY A 70 21.56 16.39 -12.75
N PHE A 71 20.47 16.21 -11.96
CA PHE A 71 19.17 15.79 -12.49
C PHE A 71 18.00 16.46 -11.77
N ASP A 72 17.24 17.27 -12.49
CA ASP A 72 16.01 17.92 -12.02
C ASP A 72 14.79 17.24 -12.69
N PRO A 73 14.10 16.32 -12.01
CA PRO A 73 13.00 15.55 -12.61
C PRO A 73 11.75 16.39 -12.78
N CYS A 74 11.03 16.21 -13.88
CA CYS A 74 9.71 16.83 -14.09
C CYS A 74 8.62 16.17 -13.21
N ALA A 75 8.80 14.93 -12.81
CA ALA A 75 7.84 14.19 -11.98
C ALA A 75 8.52 13.28 -10.97
N VAL A 76 7.81 13.00 -9.89
CA VAL A 76 8.21 12.08 -8.82
C VAL A 76 7.25 10.89 -8.82
N VAL A 77 7.75 9.70 -9.16
CA VAL A 77 6.98 8.46 -9.06
C VAL A 77 7.29 7.80 -7.74
N VAL A 78 6.29 7.72 -6.88
CA VAL A 78 6.43 7.15 -5.53
C VAL A 78 6.06 5.68 -5.57
N ASN A 79 7.04 4.80 -5.47
CA ASN A 79 6.83 3.38 -5.19
C ASN A 79 7.05 3.11 -3.70
N ASN A 80 6.25 3.77 -2.89
CA ASN A 80 6.30 3.75 -1.44
C ASN A 80 4.87 3.86 -0.94
N ASP A 81 4.46 2.97 -0.05
CA ASP A 81 3.08 2.96 0.47
C ASP A 81 2.80 4.09 1.46
N LEU A 82 3.82 4.80 1.89
CA LEU A 82 3.74 5.88 2.86
C LEU A 82 3.12 5.46 4.20
N SER A 83 3.22 4.18 4.57
CA SER A 83 2.65 3.67 5.84
C SER A 83 3.28 4.34 7.06
N GLY A 84 4.53 4.75 6.98
CA GLY A 84 5.24 5.53 8.00
C GLY A 84 4.92 7.04 8.01
N GLY A 85 3.98 7.49 7.17
CA GLY A 85 3.67 8.91 6.97
C GLY A 85 4.31 9.47 5.69
N VAL A 86 3.91 10.68 5.34
CA VAL A 86 4.48 11.39 4.17
C VAL A 86 5.84 11.98 4.54
N PRO A 87 6.93 11.57 3.86
CA PRO A 87 8.25 12.14 4.12
C PRO A 87 8.26 13.66 3.92
N PRO A 88 8.85 14.43 4.85
CA PRO A 88 8.88 15.90 4.75
C PRO A 88 9.47 16.40 3.43
N ILE A 89 10.47 15.70 2.89
CA ILE A 89 11.13 16.05 1.62
C ILE A 89 10.16 16.03 0.42
N LEU A 90 9.07 15.25 0.49
CA LEU A 90 8.07 15.13 -0.58
C LEU A 90 6.88 16.07 -0.42
N GLN A 91 6.75 16.77 0.71
CA GLN A 91 5.61 17.65 0.96
C GLN A 91 5.70 18.96 0.20
N GLY A 92 4.58 19.46 -0.33
CA GLY A 92 4.49 20.75 -1.00
C GLY A 92 5.43 20.90 -2.20
N LEU A 93 5.61 19.85 -2.99
CA LEU A 93 6.39 19.89 -4.23
C LEU A 93 5.60 20.59 -5.35
N GLU A 94 6.28 21.32 -6.19
CA GLU A 94 5.76 21.83 -7.46
C GLU A 94 5.73 20.76 -8.55
N GLN A 95 6.57 19.74 -8.41
CA GLN A 95 6.63 18.60 -9.32
C GLN A 95 5.40 17.71 -9.17
N THR A 96 4.92 17.17 -10.27
CA THR A 96 3.86 16.15 -10.22
C THR A 96 4.33 14.93 -9.43
N VAL A 97 3.57 14.56 -8.42
CA VAL A 97 3.81 13.33 -7.61
C VAL A 97 2.79 12.26 -7.99
N VAL A 98 3.25 11.08 -8.37
CA VAL A 98 2.42 9.97 -8.83
C VAL A 98 2.74 8.71 -8.02
N PRO A 99 1.75 8.08 -7.38
CA PRO A 99 0.41 8.62 -7.10
C PRO A 99 0.46 9.86 -6.19
N PRO A 100 -0.60 10.66 -6.13
CA PRO A 100 -0.66 11.78 -5.20
C PRO A 100 -0.40 11.34 -3.76
N LEU A 101 0.33 12.14 -2.97
CA LEU A 101 0.68 11.78 -1.58
C LEU A 101 -0.54 11.47 -0.72
N ALA A 102 -1.66 12.16 -0.97
CA ALA A 102 -2.95 11.90 -0.29
C ALA A 102 -3.55 10.51 -0.60
N ALA A 103 -3.09 9.83 -1.65
CA ALA A 103 -3.48 8.47 -1.98
C ALA A 103 -2.65 7.40 -1.25
N GLY A 104 -1.62 7.81 -0.50
CA GLY A 104 -0.76 6.89 0.26
C GLY A 104 -1.46 6.21 1.44
N TRP A 105 -0.91 5.09 1.88
CA TRP A 105 -1.45 4.26 2.96
C TRP A 105 -1.49 4.95 4.32
N ALA A 106 -0.69 5.99 4.54
CA ALA A 106 -0.76 6.80 5.76
C ALA A 106 -2.13 7.43 5.99
N THR A 107 -2.86 7.75 4.92
CA THR A 107 -4.19 8.37 4.97
C THR A 107 -5.32 7.40 4.67
N ARG A 108 -5.02 6.23 4.11
CA ARG A 108 -6.01 5.22 3.75
C ARG A 108 -6.40 4.38 4.95
N ARG A 109 -7.70 4.10 5.04
CA ARG A 109 -8.27 3.19 6.02
C ARG A 109 -8.93 2.03 5.28
N LYS A 110 -8.64 0.79 5.71
CA LYS A 110 -9.26 -0.41 5.13
C LYS A 110 -10.76 -0.39 5.34
N SER A 111 -11.21 0.05 6.52
CA SER A 111 -12.63 0.23 6.82
C SER A 111 -13.34 1.15 5.82
N ARG A 112 -12.76 2.29 5.50
CA ARG A 112 -13.31 3.21 4.47
C ARG A 112 -13.38 2.56 3.09
N HIS A 113 -12.36 1.77 2.74
CA HIS A 113 -12.36 1.05 1.47
C HIS A 113 -13.50 0.03 1.43
N PHE A 114 -13.66 -0.80 2.45
CA PHE A 114 -14.72 -1.81 2.49
C PHE A 114 -16.11 -1.18 2.47
N HIS A 115 -16.36 -0.14 3.24
CA HIS A 115 -17.65 0.58 3.17
C HIS A 115 -17.97 1.22 1.81
N ALA A 116 -16.92 1.73 1.11
CA ALA A 116 -17.12 2.24 -0.25
C ALA A 116 -17.36 1.10 -1.24
N TYR A 117 -16.66 -0.02 -1.06
CA TYR A 117 -16.75 -1.21 -1.89
C TYR A 117 -18.14 -1.85 -1.79
N ASP A 118 -18.70 -2.00 -0.57
CA ASP A 118 -20.04 -2.53 -0.32
C ASP A 118 -21.08 -1.86 -1.22
N ARG A 119 -21.11 -0.52 -1.24
CA ARG A 119 -22.07 0.23 -2.04
C ARG A 119 -21.93 -0.02 -3.55
N VAL A 120 -20.69 -0.16 -4.02
CA VAL A 120 -20.40 -0.45 -5.44
C VAL A 120 -20.85 -1.87 -5.78
N VAL A 121 -20.53 -2.83 -4.91
CA VAL A 121 -20.85 -4.25 -5.13
C VAL A 121 -22.34 -4.52 -5.07
N GLU A 122 -23.06 -3.91 -4.14
CA GLU A 122 -24.53 -4.05 -4.10
C GLU A 122 -25.19 -3.61 -5.41
N ASN A 123 -24.76 -2.48 -5.97
CA ASN A 123 -25.26 -2.01 -7.26
C ASN A 123 -24.87 -2.94 -8.41
N PHE A 124 -23.62 -3.40 -8.42
CA PHE A 124 -23.10 -4.32 -9.44
C PHE A 124 -23.80 -5.68 -9.39
N ALA A 125 -23.94 -6.26 -8.21
CA ALA A 125 -24.62 -7.54 -8.01
C ALA A 125 -26.09 -7.48 -8.44
N ARG A 126 -26.78 -6.36 -8.17
CA ARG A 126 -28.15 -6.14 -8.62
C ARG A 126 -28.26 -6.07 -10.14
N LEU A 127 -27.27 -5.47 -10.82
CA LEU A 127 -27.25 -5.41 -12.30
C LEU A 127 -27.05 -6.80 -12.93
N LEU A 128 -26.34 -7.69 -12.26
CA LEU A 128 -26.05 -9.03 -12.75
C LEU A 128 -27.00 -10.11 -12.20
N ASP A 129 -27.92 -9.73 -11.31
CA ASP A 129 -28.81 -10.66 -10.61
C ASP A 129 -28.04 -11.78 -9.87
N ILE A 130 -26.99 -11.40 -9.16
CA ILE A 130 -26.18 -12.32 -8.35
C ILE A 130 -26.18 -11.92 -6.87
N ASP A 131 -25.87 -12.87 -6.00
CA ASP A 131 -25.65 -12.58 -4.59
C ASP A 131 -24.38 -11.71 -4.42
N PRO A 132 -24.47 -10.53 -3.77
CA PRO A 132 -23.32 -9.67 -3.51
C PRO A 132 -22.17 -10.39 -2.81
N TRP A 133 -22.45 -11.39 -1.97
CA TRP A 133 -21.46 -12.18 -1.25
C TRP A 133 -20.45 -12.90 -2.18
N LEU A 134 -20.81 -13.24 -3.40
CA LEU A 134 -19.93 -13.87 -4.39
C LEU A 134 -18.76 -12.98 -4.81
N VAL A 135 -18.89 -11.68 -4.63
CA VAL A 135 -17.90 -10.66 -5.06
C VAL A 135 -17.50 -9.71 -3.93
N ASN A 136 -18.05 -9.88 -2.73
CA ASN A 136 -17.76 -9.02 -1.57
C ASN A 136 -17.58 -9.87 -0.30
N PRO A 137 -16.44 -9.78 0.39
CA PRO A 137 -16.26 -10.49 1.65
C PRO A 137 -17.13 -9.88 2.75
N VAL A 138 -17.60 -10.71 3.68
CA VAL A 138 -18.19 -10.22 4.93
C VAL A 138 -17.15 -9.41 5.69
N PHE A 139 -17.52 -8.22 6.10
CA PHE A 139 -16.64 -7.27 6.76
C PHE A 139 -17.27 -6.75 8.04
N SER A 140 -16.46 -6.63 9.08
CA SER A 140 -16.79 -5.91 10.31
C SER A 140 -15.60 -5.11 10.81
N GLN A 141 -15.84 -4.11 11.64
CA GLN A 141 -14.79 -3.30 12.25
C GLN A 141 -15.07 -3.10 13.72
N CYS A 142 -14.05 -3.11 14.54
CA CYS A 142 -14.11 -2.62 15.90
C CYS A 142 -13.36 -1.29 16.05
N GLY A 143 -13.54 -0.66 17.21
CA GLY A 143 -12.80 0.54 17.57
C GLY A 143 -11.32 0.27 17.83
N GLN A 144 -10.73 1.04 18.72
CA GLN A 144 -9.33 0.86 19.08
C GLN A 144 -9.14 -0.42 19.91
N VAL A 145 -8.20 -1.27 19.49
CA VAL A 145 -7.77 -2.46 20.21
C VAL A 145 -6.33 -2.25 20.68
N ASN A 146 -6.08 -2.48 21.97
CA ASN A 146 -4.74 -2.39 22.57
C ASN A 146 -4.44 -3.68 23.34
N PHE A 147 -3.73 -4.59 22.69
CA PHE A 147 -3.39 -5.89 23.28
C PHE A 147 -2.47 -5.77 24.52
N ALA A 148 -1.64 -4.73 24.59
CA ALA A 148 -0.76 -4.52 25.76
C ALA A 148 -1.55 -4.19 27.04
N GLU A 149 -2.65 -3.48 26.89
CA GLU A 149 -3.53 -3.06 27.99
C GLU A 149 -4.82 -3.89 28.08
N LYS A 150 -4.93 -4.94 27.28
CA LYS A 150 -6.12 -5.80 27.13
C LYS A 150 -7.41 -4.99 26.87
N GLY A 151 -7.28 -3.91 26.10
CA GLY A 151 -8.38 -3.06 25.72
C GLY A 151 -8.99 -3.44 24.37
N GLY A 152 -10.30 -3.63 24.30
CA GLY A 152 -11.04 -3.90 23.05
C GLY A 152 -11.01 -5.35 22.57
N GLU A 153 -10.42 -6.30 23.32
CA GLU A 153 -10.36 -7.72 22.96
C GLU A 153 -11.76 -8.34 22.85
N ASP A 154 -12.68 -8.02 23.78
CA ASP A 154 -14.06 -8.51 23.73
C ASP A 154 -14.81 -8.01 22.48
N CYS A 155 -14.60 -6.75 22.12
CA CYS A 155 -15.16 -6.18 20.89
C CYS A 155 -14.61 -6.90 19.67
N LEU A 156 -13.31 -7.18 19.64
CA LEU A 156 -12.68 -7.92 18.56
C LEU A 156 -13.23 -9.35 18.46
N ALA A 157 -13.32 -10.06 19.57
CA ALA A 157 -13.85 -11.41 19.62
C ALA A 157 -15.31 -11.47 19.11
N SER A 158 -16.15 -10.53 19.57
CA SER A 158 -17.55 -10.43 19.13
C SER A 158 -17.66 -10.14 17.63
N ASN A 159 -16.81 -9.27 17.07
CA ASN A 159 -16.81 -8.99 15.64
C ASN A 159 -16.30 -10.18 14.80
N VAL A 160 -15.31 -10.91 15.28
CA VAL A 160 -14.82 -12.14 14.63
C VAL A 160 -15.93 -13.19 14.60
N GLU A 161 -16.62 -13.43 15.74
CA GLU A 161 -17.71 -14.40 15.78
C GLU A 161 -18.90 -13.99 14.90
N PHE A 162 -19.24 -12.70 14.85
CA PHE A 162 -20.23 -12.19 13.91
C PHE A 162 -19.85 -12.51 12.46
N VAL A 163 -18.64 -12.18 12.03
CA VAL A 163 -18.17 -12.47 10.66
C VAL A 163 -18.20 -13.96 10.35
N LEU A 164 -17.74 -14.79 11.31
CA LEU A 164 -17.76 -16.24 11.13
C LEU A 164 -19.18 -16.80 11.04
N SER A 165 -20.13 -16.24 11.79
CA SER A 165 -21.54 -16.62 11.73
C SER A 165 -22.13 -16.35 10.35
N GLU A 166 -21.96 -15.13 9.83
CA GLU A 166 -22.43 -14.73 8.50
C GLU A 166 -21.83 -15.61 7.40
N VAL A 167 -20.53 -15.90 7.51
CA VAL A 167 -19.84 -16.78 6.53
C VAL A 167 -20.34 -18.21 6.61
N ARG A 168 -20.61 -18.76 7.82
CA ARG A 168 -21.20 -20.10 7.98
C ARG A 168 -22.55 -20.19 7.28
N GLU A 169 -23.41 -19.18 7.42
CA GLU A 169 -24.72 -19.15 6.75
C GLU A 169 -24.55 -19.17 5.23
N LYS A 170 -23.63 -18.36 4.69
CA LYS A 170 -23.33 -18.38 3.26
C LYS A 170 -22.75 -19.71 2.78
N TYR A 171 -21.85 -20.30 3.55
CA TYR A 171 -21.27 -21.61 3.24
C TYR A 171 -22.35 -22.69 3.18
N ALA A 172 -23.29 -22.67 4.14
CA ALA A 172 -24.43 -23.59 4.13
C ALA A 172 -25.34 -23.35 2.89
N GLN A 173 -25.61 -22.09 2.55
CA GLN A 173 -26.42 -21.73 1.39
C GLN A 173 -25.80 -22.23 0.07
N TYR A 174 -24.46 -22.18 -0.04
CA TYR A 174 -23.74 -22.56 -1.27
C TYR A 174 -23.18 -23.99 -1.22
N GLY A 175 -23.48 -24.78 -0.20
CA GLY A 175 -22.99 -26.15 -0.07
C GLY A 175 -21.47 -26.26 0.11
N ILE A 176 -20.84 -25.27 0.74
CA ILE A 176 -19.40 -25.24 1.00
C ILE A 176 -19.13 -25.95 2.32
N GLU A 177 -18.41 -27.08 2.28
CA GLU A 177 -18.11 -27.90 3.45
C GLU A 177 -16.88 -27.46 4.24
N GLN A 178 -16.11 -26.51 3.71
CA GLN A 178 -14.90 -26.00 4.36
C GLN A 178 -15.23 -25.21 5.63
N ALA A 179 -14.33 -25.24 6.61
CA ALA A 179 -14.45 -24.39 7.78
C ALA A 179 -14.25 -22.91 7.41
N PRO A 180 -15.13 -22.00 7.85
CA PRO A 180 -14.96 -20.58 7.61
C PRO A 180 -13.77 -20.04 8.41
N PHE A 181 -13.16 -19.00 7.91
CA PHE A 181 -12.09 -18.29 8.60
C PHE A 181 -12.27 -16.78 8.50
N ALA A 182 -11.71 -16.05 9.45
CA ALA A 182 -11.67 -14.60 9.45
C ALA A 182 -10.22 -14.11 9.46
N ILE A 183 -9.96 -13.00 8.78
CA ILE A 183 -8.66 -12.33 8.78
C ILE A 183 -8.79 -11.01 9.52
N VAL A 184 -8.06 -10.88 10.63
CA VAL A 184 -7.97 -9.63 11.40
C VAL A 184 -6.79 -8.82 10.90
N LYS A 185 -7.03 -7.55 10.59
CA LYS A 185 -5.99 -6.62 10.11
C LYS A 185 -6.10 -5.28 10.80
N ALA A 186 -4.97 -4.62 11.02
CA ALA A 186 -4.97 -3.22 11.40
C ALA A 186 -5.66 -2.37 10.32
N ASP A 187 -6.46 -1.39 10.73
CA ASP A 187 -7.21 -0.52 9.82
C ASP A 187 -6.30 0.36 8.96
N ALA A 188 -5.15 0.76 9.49
CA ALA A 188 -4.12 1.52 8.81
C ALA A 188 -2.90 0.64 8.47
N GLY A 189 -2.09 1.09 7.51
CA GLY A 189 -0.84 0.43 7.13
C GLY A 189 -1.03 -0.76 6.19
N THR A 190 0.11 -1.31 5.74
CA THR A 190 0.20 -2.42 4.77
C THR A 190 0.38 -3.77 5.45
N TYR A 191 0.94 -3.79 6.64
CA TYR A 191 1.14 -5.00 7.43
C TYR A 191 -0.04 -5.19 8.38
N GLY A 192 -0.66 -6.35 8.28
CA GLY A 192 -1.74 -6.77 9.17
C GLY A 192 -1.19 -7.31 10.48
#